data_796f148323f9d20c24af5c2a2f97d9ba
#
_entry.id   796f148323f9d20c24af5c2a2f97d9ba
#
_cell.length_a   1.000
_cell.length_b   1.000
_cell.length_c   1.000
_cell.angle_alpha   90.00
_cell.angle_beta   90.00
_cell.angle_gamma   90.00
#
_symmetry.space_group_name_H-M   'P 1'
#
loop_
_entity.id
_entity.type
_entity.pdbx_description
1 polymer ?
#
loop_
_entity_poly.entity_id
_entity_poly.type
_entity_poly.pdbx_seq_one_letter_code
_entity_poly.pdbx_strand_id
1 'polypeptide(L)'
;MKILMLGNSFTYCNDLDKMLAERLGACVVRNVRGGARLSEQLNPATELGANAKKLFEEKWDYVVLQEMSRGPVTEKESFMQSVKELSSRARECGAKPLLYATWAYREGSEKLASTGLGYKEMTQALHDSYHEAAQIGGCLVADVGDAFYEMREKADELFVEDDYHPGVYGSGLAADIIAAVIREDVKNG
;
A
#
# COMPACT_ATOMS: atom_id res chain seq x y z
N MET A 1 -14.29 -7.60 -11.88
CA MET A 1 -13.74 -7.02 -10.63
C MET A 1 -13.25 -5.62 -10.89
N LYS A 2 -13.58 -4.64 -10.02
CA LYS A 2 -13.10 -3.25 -10.07
C LYS A 2 -12.33 -2.93 -8.78
N ILE A 3 -11.12 -2.43 -8.92
CA ILE A 3 -10.22 -2.15 -7.80
C ILE A 3 -9.80 -0.68 -7.86
N LEU A 4 -9.95 0.03 -6.74
CA LEU A 4 -9.40 1.38 -6.55
C LEU A 4 -8.12 1.28 -5.72
N MET A 5 -7.03 1.91 -6.17
CA MET A 5 -5.79 2.03 -5.42
C MET A 5 -5.56 3.48 -5.01
N LEU A 6 -5.45 3.73 -3.70
CA LEU A 6 -5.11 5.02 -3.13
C LEU A 6 -3.68 4.95 -2.56
N GLY A 7 -2.77 5.78 -3.06
CA GLY A 7 -1.38 5.67 -2.64
C GLY A 7 -0.46 6.74 -3.25
N ASN A 8 0.77 6.34 -3.46
CA ASN A 8 1.83 7.22 -3.97
C ASN A 8 2.72 6.51 -5.01
N SER A 9 4.01 6.87 -5.08
CA SER A 9 4.95 6.27 -6.04
C SER A 9 5.04 4.75 -5.93
N PHE A 10 4.92 4.17 -4.75
CA PHE A 10 4.94 2.71 -4.56
C PHE A 10 3.76 2.01 -5.26
N THR A 11 2.69 2.72 -5.53
CA THR A 11 1.53 2.20 -6.28
C THR A 11 1.67 2.39 -7.79
N TYR A 12 2.34 3.46 -8.28
CA TYR A 12 2.43 3.70 -9.71
C TYR A 12 3.79 3.34 -10.34
N CYS A 13 4.87 3.17 -9.55
CA CYS A 13 6.14 2.74 -10.09
C CYS A 13 6.01 1.43 -10.86
N ASN A 14 6.69 1.35 -12.01
CA ASN A 14 6.70 0.19 -12.89
C ASN A 14 5.30 -0.26 -13.34
N ASP A 15 4.31 0.64 -13.34
CA ASP A 15 2.91 0.33 -13.70
C ASP A 15 2.31 -0.82 -12.84
N LEU A 16 2.56 -0.83 -11.53
CA LEU A 16 2.07 -1.87 -10.62
C LEU A 16 0.56 -2.08 -10.74
N ASP A 17 -0.20 -1.02 -10.92
CA ASP A 17 -1.65 -1.09 -11.16
C ASP A 17 -2.01 -1.91 -12.41
N LYS A 18 -1.24 -1.79 -13.50
CA LYS A 18 -1.43 -2.61 -14.71
C LYS A 18 -1.01 -4.07 -14.45
N MET A 19 0.12 -4.28 -13.74
CA MET A 19 0.53 -5.62 -13.35
C MET A 19 -0.56 -6.33 -12.52
N LEU A 20 -1.18 -5.63 -11.57
CA LEU A 20 -2.27 -6.16 -10.77
C LEU A 20 -3.53 -6.45 -11.63
N ALA A 21 -3.86 -5.55 -12.56
CA ALA A 21 -4.96 -5.72 -13.49
C ALA A 21 -4.80 -6.99 -14.34
N GLU A 22 -3.61 -7.24 -14.86
CA GLU A 22 -3.29 -8.45 -15.65
C GLU A 22 -3.41 -9.73 -14.80
N ARG A 23 -2.87 -9.73 -13.57
CA ARG A 23 -2.91 -10.88 -12.67
C ARG A 23 -4.31 -11.31 -12.29
N LEU A 24 -5.23 -10.35 -12.16
CA LEU A 24 -6.59 -10.60 -11.70
C LEU A 24 -7.64 -10.60 -12.81
N GLY A 25 -7.29 -10.20 -14.04
CA GLY A 25 -8.27 -9.93 -15.07
C GLY A 25 -9.25 -8.83 -14.64
N ALA A 26 -8.77 -7.80 -13.93
CA ALA A 26 -9.56 -6.77 -13.28
C ALA A 26 -9.38 -5.39 -13.92
N CYS A 27 -10.35 -4.50 -13.69
CA CYS A 27 -10.20 -3.08 -13.94
C CYS A 27 -9.58 -2.43 -12.69
N VAL A 28 -8.38 -1.89 -12.80
CA VAL A 28 -7.69 -1.21 -11.70
C VAL A 28 -7.60 0.28 -12.02
N VAL A 29 -8.08 1.12 -11.10
CA VAL A 29 -7.99 2.58 -11.17
C VAL A 29 -7.14 3.05 -10.01
N ARG A 30 -6.27 4.02 -10.24
CA ARG A 30 -5.41 4.60 -9.20
C ARG A 30 -5.68 6.07 -8.99
N ASN A 31 -5.63 6.53 -7.74
CA ASN A 31 -5.59 7.94 -7.35
C ASN A 31 -4.32 8.15 -6.52
N VAL A 32 -3.29 8.66 -7.17
CA VAL A 32 -1.92 8.67 -6.64
C VAL A 32 -1.20 9.98 -6.94
N ARG A 33 -0.26 10.35 -6.07
CA ARG A 33 0.71 11.42 -6.27
C ARG A 33 2.00 11.05 -5.54
N GLY A 34 3.16 11.41 -6.11
CA GLY A 34 4.45 11.15 -5.48
C GLY A 34 4.50 11.65 -4.03
N GLY A 35 4.90 10.78 -3.10
CA GLY A 35 4.97 11.07 -1.67
C GLY A 35 3.64 11.33 -0.96
N ALA A 36 2.50 11.10 -1.61
CA ALA A 36 1.18 11.33 -1.00
C ALA A 36 0.96 10.44 0.22
N ARG A 37 0.23 10.98 1.20
CA ARG A 37 -0.24 10.30 2.40
C ARG A 37 -1.72 9.93 2.26
N LEU A 38 -2.17 8.93 2.97
CA LEU A 38 -3.59 8.58 3.02
C LEU A 38 -4.45 9.72 3.57
N SER A 39 -3.93 10.51 4.50
CA SER A 39 -4.63 11.71 5.01
C SER A 39 -4.96 12.74 3.93
N GLU A 40 -4.15 12.84 2.88
CA GLU A 40 -4.41 13.74 1.76
C GLU A 40 -5.58 13.26 0.87
N GLN A 41 -5.81 11.95 0.80
CA GLN A 41 -6.98 11.38 0.12
C GLN A 41 -8.29 11.78 0.80
N LEU A 42 -8.24 12.15 2.07
CA LEU A 42 -9.38 12.60 2.87
C LEU A 42 -9.63 14.11 2.78
N ASN A 43 -8.66 14.90 2.31
CA ASN A 43 -8.75 16.35 2.27
C ASN A 43 -9.34 16.85 0.93
N PRO A 44 -10.62 17.22 0.87
CA PRO A 44 -11.28 17.64 -0.36
C PRO A 44 -10.77 18.99 -0.90
N ALA A 45 -9.95 19.72 -0.14
CA ALA A 45 -9.31 20.95 -0.61
C ALA A 45 -8.08 20.68 -1.50
N THR A 46 -7.56 19.44 -1.51
CA THR A 46 -6.51 19.02 -2.42
C THR A 46 -7.10 18.36 -3.67
N GLU A 47 -6.39 18.41 -4.80
CA GLU A 47 -6.80 17.71 -6.01
C GLU A 47 -6.96 16.21 -5.75
N LEU A 48 -6.02 15.61 -5.03
CA LEU A 48 -6.01 14.19 -4.69
C LEU A 48 -7.27 13.80 -3.88
N GLY A 49 -7.60 14.57 -2.85
CA GLY A 49 -8.78 14.31 -2.03
C GLY A 49 -10.09 14.61 -2.73
N ALA A 50 -10.13 15.66 -3.60
CA ALA A 50 -11.31 15.94 -4.43
C ALA A 50 -11.58 14.80 -5.42
N ASN A 51 -10.53 14.22 -6.03
CA ASN A 51 -10.64 13.06 -6.90
C ASN A 51 -11.06 11.81 -6.11
N ALA A 52 -10.45 11.55 -4.95
CA ALA A 52 -10.85 10.43 -4.09
C ALA A 52 -12.34 10.49 -3.73
N LYS A 53 -12.85 11.68 -3.38
CA LYS A 53 -14.29 11.87 -3.09
C LYS A 53 -15.18 11.44 -4.25
N LYS A 54 -14.84 11.81 -5.50
CA LYS A 54 -15.60 11.40 -6.69
C LYS A 54 -15.52 9.90 -6.93
N LEU A 55 -14.33 9.30 -6.75
CA LEU A 55 -14.12 7.87 -6.94
C LEU A 55 -14.93 7.03 -5.93
N PHE A 56 -15.10 7.50 -4.70
CA PHE A 56 -15.97 6.85 -3.71
C PHE A 56 -17.49 6.97 -4.00
N GLU A 57 -17.90 7.76 -4.99
CA GLU A 57 -19.27 7.75 -5.49
C GLU A 57 -19.55 6.55 -6.45
N GLU A 58 -18.49 5.88 -6.92
CA GLU A 58 -18.58 4.67 -7.73
C GLU A 58 -18.62 3.40 -6.87
N LYS A 59 -18.97 2.26 -7.50
CA LYS A 59 -18.90 0.94 -6.87
C LYS A 59 -17.57 0.27 -7.18
N TRP A 60 -16.95 -0.28 -6.13
CA TRP A 60 -15.68 -1.01 -6.18
C TRP A 60 -15.83 -2.36 -5.49
N ASP A 61 -15.07 -3.35 -5.91
CA ASP A 61 -14.98 -4.64 -5.21
C ASP A 61 -13.91 -4.55 -4.10
N TYR A 62 -12.80 -3.86 -4.38
CA TYR A 62 -11.73 -3.63 -3.42
C TYR A 62 -11.24 -2.19 -3.47
N VAL A 63 -10.85 -1.66 -2.31
CA VAL A 63 -10.08 -0.41 -2.19
C VAL A 63 -8.75 -0.73 -1.51
N VAL A 64 -7.65 -0.58 -2.24
CA VAL A 64 -6.29 -0.82 -1.76
C VAL A 64 -5.72 0.51 -1.24
N LEU A 65 -5.27 0.50 0.01
CA LEU A 65 -4.74 1.67 0.71
C LEU A 65 -3.24 1.50 0.95
N GLN A 66 -2.42 2.41 0.43
CA GLN A 66 -0.97 2.42 0.60
C GLN A 66 -0.51 3.77 1.16
N GLU A 67 0.12 3.74 2.34
CA GLU A 67 0.64 4.92 3.02
C GLU A 67 2.06 5.28 2.55
N MET A 68 2.49 6.53 2.80
CA MET A 68 3.84 6.99 2.53
C MET A 68 4.86 6.18 3.36
N SER A 69 5.94 5.75 2.73
CA SER A 69 6.94 4.75 3.19
C SER A 69 7.14 4.61 4.71
N ARG A 70 7.48 5.70 5.42
CA ARG A 70 7.67 5.71 6.89
C ARG A 70 6.43 6.16 7.67
N GLY A 71 5.39 6.64 6.98
CA GLY A 71 4.20 7.20 7.61
C GLY A 71 3.61 6.30 8.71
N PRO A 72 3.48 4.99 8.47
CA PRO A 72 2.95 4.08 9.48
C PRO A 72 3.72 4.06 10.80
N VAL A 73 5.02 4.40 10.78
CA VAL A 73 5.89 4.45 11.97
C VAL A 73 6.03 5.87 12.52
N THR A 74 6.29 6.85 11.66
CA THR A 74 6.61 8.22 12.08
C THR A 74 5.39 9.09 12.36
N GLU A 75 4.23 8.73 11.79
CA GLU A 75 2.97 9.47 11.91
C GLU A 75 1.82 8.50 12.16
N LYS A 76 2.06 7.56 13.06
CA LYS A 76 1.19 6.42 13.36
C LYS A 76 -0.26 6.83 13.62
N GLU A 77 -0.51 7.85 14.43
CA GLU A 77 -1.86 8.32 14.75
C GLU A 77 -2.62 8.80 13.50
N SER A 78 -1.96 9.60 12.65
CA SER A 78 -2.53 10.08 11.39
C SER A 78 -2.82 8.93 10.43
N PHE A 79 -1.92 7.93 10.36
CA PHE A 79 -2.10 6.72 9.57
C PHE A 79 -3.31 5.91 10.05
N MET A 80 -3.39 5.62 11.37
CA MET A 80 -4.52 4.88 11.97
C MET A 80 -5.86 5.55 11.69
N GLN A 81 -5.93 6.87 11.87
CA GLN A 81 -7.15 7.64 11.61
C GLN A 81 -7.52 7.60 10.13
N SER A 82 -6.54 7.74 9.24
CA SER A 82 -6.76 7.70 7.79
C SER A 82 -7.28 6.34 7.32
N VAL A 83 -6.68 5.25 7.82
CA VAL A 83 -7.15 3.89 7.52
C VAL A 83 -8.58 3.69 8.00
N LYS A 84 -8.88 4.08 9.25
CA LYS A 84 -10.23 3.96 9.81
C LYS A 84 -11.27 4.66 8.94
N GLU A 85 -11.01 5.88 8.49
CA GLU A 85 -11.95 6.67 7.70
C GLU A 85 -12.06 6.16 6.25
N LEU A 86 -10.93 5.89 5.58
CA LEU A 86 -10.95 5.40 4.20
C LEU A 86 -11.54 3.99 4.09
N SER A 87 -11.32 3.14 5.07
CA SER A 87 -11.94 1.80 5.10
C SER A 87 -13.46 1.86 5.34
N SER A 88 -13.94 2.85 6.10
CA SER A 88 -15.38 3.10 6.22
C SER A 88 -15.99 3.50 4.87
N ARG A 89 -15.38 4.48 4.19
CA ARG A 89 -15.81 4.91 2.84
C ARG A 89 -15.77 3.77 1.82
N ALA A 90 -14.75 2.90 1.90
CA ALA A 90 -14.66 1.73 1.05
C ALA A 90 -15.89 0.81 1.23
N ARG A 91 -16.26 0.52 2.46
CA ARG A 91 -17.45 -0.30 2.75
C ARG A 91 -18.76 0.40 2.33
N GLU A 92 -18.87 1.70 2.50
CA GLU A 92 -20.03 2.49 2.07
C GLU A 92 -20.26 2.42 0.55
N CYS A 93 -19.19 2.35 -0.25
CA CYS A 93 -19.30 2.14 -1.69
C CYS A 93 -19.35 0.64 -2.11
N GLY A 94 -19.40 -0.29 -1.14
CA GLY A 94 -19.56 -1.72 -1.34
C GLY A 94 -18.24 -2.49 -1.48
N ALA A 95 -17.10 -1.85 -1.26
CA ALA A 95 -15.79 -2.46 -1.41
C ALA A 95 -15.26 -3.08 -0.11
N LYS A 96 -14.42 -4.11 -0.25
CA LYS A 96 -13.56 -4.59 0.83
C LYS A 96 -12.27 -3.76 0.89
N PRO A 97 -11.93 -3.15 2.04
CA PRO A 97 -10.67 -2.43 2.19
C PRO A 97 -9.50 -3.42 2.36
N LEU A 98 -8.37 -3.12 1.70
CA LEU A 98 -7.13 -3.89 1.75
C LEU A 98 -5.96 -2.95 1.98
N LEU A 99 -5.12 -3.24 2.98
CA LEU A 99 -3.88 -2.51 3.21
C LEU A 99 -2.74 -3.14 2.40
N TYR A 100 -2.08 -2.31 1.62
CA TYR A 100 -0.82 -2.64 0.96
C TYR A 100 0.32 -2.31 1.93
N ALA A 101 0.72 -3.26 2.78
CA ALA A 101 1.80 -3.10 3.75
C ALA A 101 3.15 -3.00 3.04
N THR A 102 3.80 -1.84 3.18
CA THR A 102 5.05 -1.53 2.50
C THR A 102 6.27 -2.00 3.28
N TRP A 103 7.45 -1.85 2.72
CA TRP A 103 8.73 -2.42 3.16
C TRP A 103 9.66 -1.40 3.82
N ALA A 104 10.65 -1.92 4.56
CA ALA A 104 11.77 -1.17 5.06
C ALA A 104 12.72 -0.74 3.92
N TYR A 105 13.44 0.37 4.11
CA TYR A 105 14.48 0.79 3.18
C TYR A 105 15.57 -0.28 3.09
N ARG A 106 16.25 -0.34 1.94
CA ARG A 106 17.29 -1.35 1.65
C ARG A 106 18.30 -1.46 2.79
N GLU A 107 18.62 -2.68 3.18
CA GLU A 107 19.60 -2.97 4.22
C GLU A 107 20.97 -2.39 3.85
N GLY A 108 21.63 -1.74 4.83
CA GLY A 108 22.93 -1.11 4.63
C GLY A 108 22.91 0.24 3.92
N SER A 109 21.74 0.74 3.48
CA SER A 109 21.65 2.04 2.81
C SER A 109 21.76 3.23 3.78
N GLU A 110 22.27 4.36 3.27
CA GLU A 110 22.26 5.63 4.01
C GLU A 110 20.83 6.06 4.38
N LYS A 111 19.88 5.73 3.52
CA LYS A 111 18.47 6.03 3.74
C LYS A 111 17.90 5.28 4.96
N LEU A 112 18.22 4.01 5.10
CA LEU A 112 17.87 3.24 6.29
C LEU A 112 18.58 3.81 7.53
N ALA A 113 19.88 4.06 7.44
CA ALA A 113 20.65 4.63 8.54
C ALA A 113 20.08 5.97 9.04
N SER A 114 19.55 6.81 8.14
CA SER A 114 18.90 8.09 8.48
C SER A 114 17.63 7.94 9.33
N THR A 115 17.07 6.75 9.42
CA THR A 115 15.88 6.47 10.24
C THR A 115 16.22 6.22 11.71
N GLY A 116 17.46 5.88 12.01
CA GLY A 116 17.91 5.42 13.34
C GLY A 116 17.48 3.98 13.66
N LEU A 117 16.88 3.27 12.71
CA LEU A 117 16.42 1.88 12.87
C LEU A 117 17.30 0.92 12.06
N GLY A 118 17.46 -0.30 12.56
CA GLY A 118 17.99 -1.41 11.77
C GLY A 118 16.95 -1.94 10.78
N TYR A 119 17.39 -2.72 9.79
CA TYR A 119 16.51 -3.25 8.74
C TYR A 119 15.35 -4.10 9.32
N LYS A 120 15.68 -5.04 10.20
CA LYS A 120 14.69 -5.87 10.89
C LYS A 120 13.74 -5.05 11.76
N GLU A 121 14.27 -4.04 12.45
CA GLU A 121 13.48 -3.17 13.34
C GLU A 121 12.47 -2.35 12.53
N MET A 122 12.89 -1.77 11.41
CA MET A 122 11.98 -1.02 10.54
C MET A 122 10.92 -1.93 9.91
N THR A 123 11.31 -3.15 9.45
CA THR A 123 10.37 -4.14 8.93
C THR A 123 9.31 -4.48 9.97
N GLN A 124 9.73 -4.82 11.19
CA GLN A 124 8.80 -5.17 12.26
C GLN A 124 7.88 -4.00 12.65
N ALA A 125 8.42 -2.79 12.75
CA ALA A 125 7.62 -1.61 13.08
C ALA A 125 6.55 -1.29 12.02
N LEU A 126 6.87 -1.48 10.73
CA LEU A 126 5.91 -1.36 9.64
C LEU A 126 4.85 -2.46 9.72
N HIS A 127 5.26 -3.73 9.85
CA HIS A 127 4.35 -4.87 10.00
C HIS A 127 3.35 -4.63 11.13
N ASP A 128 3.83 -4.34 12.34
CA ASP A 128 2.98 -4.12 13.50
C ASP A 128 1.99 -2.97 13.29
N SER A 129 2.45 -1.87 12.68
CA SER A 129 1.61 -0.71 12.41
C SER A 129 0.51 -1.01 11.40
N TYR A 130 0.82 -1.71 10.31
CA TYR A 130 -0.18 -2.09 9.32
C TYR A 130 -1.21 -3.08 9.88
N HIS A 131 -0.77 -4.06 10.67
CA HIS A 131 -1.69 -5.02 11.30
C HIS A 131 -2.58 -4.38 12.37
N GLU A 132 -2.06 -3.44 13.16
CA GLU A 132 -2.88 -2.64 14.09
C GLU A 132 -3.93 -1.81 13.33
N ALA A 133 -3.51 -1.13 12.25
CA ALA A 133 -4.42 -0.37 11.40
C ALA A 133 -5.49 -1.26 10.75
N ALA A 134 -5.12 -2.48 10.35
CA ALA A 134 -6.05 -3.45 9.78
C ALA A 134 -7.12 -3.88 10.78
N GLN A 135 -6.75 -4.09 12.04
CA GLN A 135 -7.73 -4.40 13.10
C GLN A 135 -8.69 -3.23 13.32
N ILE A 136 -8.18 -1.99 13.38
CA ILE A 136 -8.99 -0.79 13.54
C ILE A 136 -9.94 -0.56 12.36
N GLY A 137 -9.42 -0.75 11.13
CA GLY A 137 -10.16 -0.51 9.89
C GLY A 137 -11.00 -1.70 9.43
N GLY A 138 -10.83 -2.89 9.99
CA GLY A 138 -11.45 -4.13 9.46
C GLY A 138 -10.98 -4.42 8.04
N CYS A 139 -9.67 -4.35 7.79
CA CYS A 139 -9.06 -4.47 6.48
C CYS A 139 -8.38 -5.83 6.29
N LEU A 140 -8.33 -6.30 5.05
CA LEU A 140 -7.36 -7.32 4.63
C LEU A 140 -5.95 -6.70 4.64
N VAL A 141 -4.90 -7.51 4.72
CA VAL A 141 -3.51 -7.05 4.63
C VAL A 141 -2.77 -7.85 3.56
N ALA A 142 -2.06 -7.14 2.71
CA ALA A 142 -1.08 -7.70 1.78
C ALA A 142 0.32 -7.38 2.31
N ASP A 143 0.97 -8.36 2.94
CA ASP A 143 2.25 -8.23 3.67
C ASP A 143 3.44 -8.20 2.70
N VAL A 144 3.47 -7.18 1.84
CA VAL A 144 4.54 -7.02 0.84
C VAL A 144 5.88 -6.72 1.52
N GLY A 145 5.86 -5.98 2.63
CA GLY A 145 7.06 -5.67 3.41
C GLY A 145 7.76 -6.92 3.95
N ASP A 146 6.99 -7.90 4.41
CA ASP A 146 7.53 -9.18 4.89
C ASP A 146 8.16 -9.98 3.74
N ALA A 147 7.50 -10.00 2.57
CA ALA A 147 8.05 -10.64 1.38
C ALA A 147 9.36 -9.99 0.91
N PHE A 148 9.47 -8.65 0.99
CA PHE A 148 10.72 -7.94 0.72
C PHE A 148 11.82 -8.34 1.72
N TYR A 149 11.47 -8.49 3.00
CA TYR A 149 12.41 -8.95 4.02
C TYR A 149 12.89 -10.38 3.76
N GLU A 150 12.01 -11.30 3.41
CA GLU A 150 12.36 -12.68 3.07
C GLU A 150 13.25 -12.76 1.83
N MET A 151 13.04 -11.87 0.86
CA MET A 151 13.80 -11.82 -0.40
C MET A 151 14.99 -10.85 -0.37
N ARG A 152 15.43 -10.38 0.80
CA ARG A 152 16.49 -9.37 0.96
C ARG A 152 17.81 -9.70 0.26
N GLU A 153 18.12 -11.00 0.06
CA GLU A 153 19.29 -11.44 -0.71
C GLU A 153 19.25 -10.98 -2.18
N LYS A 154 18.07 -10.59 -2.67
CA LYS A 154 17.84 -10.05 -4.01
C LYS A 154 17.63 -8.53 -4.00
N ALA A 155 18.25 -7.81 -3.05
CA ALA A 155 18.03 -6.38 -2.87
C ALA A 155 18.24 -5.56 -4.16
N ASP A 156 19.22 -5.93 -5.00
CA ASP A 156 19.50 -5.27 -6.29
C ASP A 156 18.36 -5.42 -7.33
N GLU A 157 17.52 -6.44 -7.18
CA GLU A 157 16.33 -6.64 -8.02
C GLU A 157 15.08 -5.99 -7.40
N LEU A 158 15.02 -5.96 -6.04
CA LEU A 158 13.87 -5.41 -5.30
C LEU A 158 13.80 -3.89 -5.39
N PHE A 159 14.96 -3.21 -5.33
CA PHE A 159 15.05 -1.75 -5.25
C PHE A 159 15.71 -1.15 -6.49
N VAL A 160 15.36 0.11 -6.77
CA VAL A 160 16.16 0.96 -7.66
C VAL A 160 17.30 1.64 -6.88
N GLU A 161 18.14 2.43 -7.55
CA GLU A 161 19.35 3.08 -6.99
C GLU A 161 19.11 3.97 -5.75
N ASP A 162 17.88 4.39 -5.49
CA ASP A 162 17.55 5.25 -4.35
C ASP A 162 17.26 4.48 -3.05
N ASP A 163 17.38 3.15 -3.07
CA ASP A 163 17.31 2.25 -1.92
C ASP A 163 15.92 2.17 -1.21
N TYR A 164 14.86 2.69 -1.86
CA TYR A 164 13.52 2.60 -1.28
C TYR A 164 12.38 2.46 -2.29
N HIS A 165 12.50 3.00 -3.50
CA HIS A 165 11.52 2.71 -4.55
C HIS A 165 11.74 1.30 -5.09
N PRO A 166 10.66 0.61 -5.49
CA PRO A 166 10.76 -0.74 -6.01
C PRO A 166 11.32 -0.76 -7.42
N GLY A 167 12.19 -1.72 -7.71
CA GLY A 167 12.52 -2.13 -9.08
C GLY A 167 11.33 -2.83 -9.74
N VAL A 168 11.48 -3.21 -11.01
CA VAL A 168 10.42 -3.94 -11.73
C VAL A 168 10.05 -5.25 -11.03
N TYR A 169 11.06 -5.97 -10.52
CA TYR A 169 10.86 -7.20 -9.76
C TYR A 169 10.11 -6.93 -8.43
N GLY A 170 10.50 -5.89 -7.69
CA GLY A 170 9.83 -5.51 -6.44
C GLY A 170 8.36 -5.12 -6.65
N SER A 171 8.05 -4.35 -7.71
CA SER A 171 6.66 -4.04 -8.07
C SER A 171 5.89 -5.30 -8.51
N GLY A 172 6.53 -6.21 -9.23
CA GLY A 172 5.96 -7.50 -9.61
C GLY A 172 5.59 -8.34 -8.39
N LEU A 173 6.51 -8.45 -7.41
CA LEU A 173 6.28 -9.14 -6.14
C LEU A 173 5.11 -8.52 -5.37
N ALA A 174 5.06 -7.19 -5.28
CA ALA A 174 3.94 -6.50 -4.64
C ALA A 174 2.60 -6.81 -5.30
N ALA A 175 2.54 -6.78 -6.64
CA ALA A 175 1.34 -7.12 -7.39
C ALA A 175 0.91 -8.59 -7.17
N ASP A 176 1.87 -9.52 -7.07
CA ASP A 176 1.60 -10.94 -6.81
C ASP A 176 0.99 -11.16 -5.41
N ILE A 177 1.55 -10.51 -4.38
CA ILE A 177 1.06 -10.60 -2.99
C ILE A 177 -0.36 -10.00 -2.88
N ILE A 178 -0.58 -8.80 -3.43
CA ILE A 178 -1.91 -8.17 -3.43
C ILE A 178 -2.93 -9.06 -4.16
N ALA A 179 -2.55 -9.60 -5.33
CA ALA A 179 -3.42 -10.50 -6.08
C ALA A 179 -3.72 -11.80 -5.34
N ALA A 180 -2.76 -12.35 -4.60
CA ALA A 180 -2.94 -13.57 -3.81
C ALA A 180 -3.98 -13.36 -2.69
N VAL A 181 -3.88 -12.26 -1.94
CA VAL A 181 -4.84 -11.91 -0.89
C VAL A 181 -6.26 -11.76 -1.45
N ILE A 182 -6.41 -11.05 -2.58
CA ILE A 182 -7.71 -10.86 -3.23
C ILE A 182 -8.29 -12.20 -3.71
N ARG A 183 -7.47 -13.06 -4.33
CA ARG A 183 -7.93 -14.39 -4.79
C ARG A 183 -8.35 -15.29 -3.64
N GLU A 184 -7.65 -15.24 -2.53
CA GLU A 184 -7.99 -16.00 -1.33
C GLU A 184 -9.32 -15.53 -0.73
N ASP A 185 -9.51 -14.23 -0.59
CA ASP A 185 -10.75 -13.64 -0.10
C ASP A 185 -11.95 -13.98 -0.98
N VAL A 186 -11.79 -13.95 -2.32
CA VAL A 186 -12.83 -14.35 -3.27
C VAL A 186 -13.20 -15.83 -3.15
N LYS A 187 -12.26 -16.72 -2.81
CA LYS A 187 -12.54 -18.15 -2.64
C LYS A 187 -13.28 -18.45 -1.34
N ASN A 188 -13.09 -17.60 -0.33
CA ASN A 188 -13.64 -17.81 1.02
C ASN A 188 -14.95 -17.05 1.27
N GLY A 189 -15.38 -16.19 0.37
CA GLY A 189 -16.62 -15.40 0.44
C GLY A 189 -17.66 -15.85 -0.52
#